data_aea2ed6f0e4272842b7b488d2baa15c0
#
_entry.id   aea2ed6f0e4272842b7b488d2baa15c0
#
_cell.length_a   1.000
_cell.length_b   1.000
_cell.length_c   1.000
_cell.angle_alpha   90.00
_cell.angle_beta   90.00
_cell.angle_gamma   90.00
#
_symmetry.space_group_name_H-M   'P 1'
#
loop_
_entity.id
_entity.type
_entity.pdbx_description
1 polymer ?
#
loop_
_entity_poly.entity_id
_entity_poly.type
_entity_poly.pdbx_seq_one_letter_code
_entity_poly.pdbx_strand_id
1 'polypeptide(L)'
;MGNVMAYSGITTKVRAMSAKLLKEKDYDTIAGLGTVTEAIEYLKDKTAYAPYVERMDVSLYHRGNVEKILYQSLFDDYSRIFRFAGMEQKTFLKLYWKRYEVDLINYCLRIVFNHYEKPFDLEYKKEFFDRYSQISIDRLITSKNIDELVDNLRDTEYYGALARIRDSGAGTLFDYDLALDLYYFSTMWKKGKRVLKGHEQKIFLKDYGMKIDLLNLQWIYRAKKYYHMLPPDIYSMTIPIHYRIKVEEFKTCLLYTSPSPRDLSTSR
;
A
#
# COMPACT_ATOMS: atom_id res chain seq x y z
N MET A 1 28.16 -16.79 11.51
CA MET A 1 27.22 -17.09 12.61
C MET A 1 26.39 -15.87 13.07
N GLY A 2 26.86 -14.62 12.93
CA GLY A 2 26.15 -13.42 13.43
C GLY A 2 24.73 -13.20 12.94
N ASN A 3 24.43 -13.45 11.67
CA ASN A 3 23.11 -13.13 11.10
C ASN A 3 21.99 -14.10 11.52
N VAL A 4 22.29 -15.38 11.74
CA VAL A 4 21.26 -16.35 12.15
C VAL A 4 20.70 -16.01 13.55
N MET A 5 21.56 -15.61 14.47
CA MET A 5 21.13 -15.20 15.81
C MET A 5 20.35 -13.88 15.79
N ALA A 6 20.76 -12.92 14.96
CA ALA A 6 20.09 -11.62 14.83
C ALA A 6 18.64 -11.73 14.30
N TYR A 7 18.36 -12.76 13.50
CA TYR A 7 17.02 -12.97 12.91
C TYR A 7 16.21 -14.08 13.58
N SER A 8 16.78 -14.87 14.49
CA SER A 8 16.09 -16.03 15.09
C SER A 8 14.80 -15.64 15.80
N GLY A 9 14.82 -14.60 16.63
CA GLY A 9 13.66 -14.14 17.39
C GLY A 9 12.52 -13.64 16.49
N ILE A 10 12.82 -12.75 15.55
CA ILE A 10 11.81 -12.21 14.63
C ILE A 10 11.29 -13.29 13.68
N THR A 11 12.14 -14.19 13.19
CA THR A 11 11.74 -15.29 12.30
C THR A 11 10.81 -16.26 13.01
N THR A 12 11.13 -16.65 14.24
CA THR A 12 10.26 -17.51 15.05
C THR A 12 8.91 -16.85 15.30
N LYS A 13 8.92 -15.56 15.63
CA LYS A 13 7.69 -14.79 15.85
C LYS A 13 6.84 -14.74 14.59
N VAL A 14 7.42 -14.38 13.44
CA VAL A 14 6.72 -14.33 12.15
C VAL A 14 6.14 -15.69 11.77
N ARG A 15 6.89 -16.78 11.92
CA ARG A 15 6.40 -18.14 11.64
C ARG A 15 5.21 -18.52 12.53
N ALA A 16 5.31 -18.23 13.84
CA ALA A 16 4.23 -18.51 14.79
C ALA A 16 2.96 -17.70 14.47
N MET A 17 3.11 -16.48 13.98
CA MET A 17 1.97 -15.65 13.54
C MET A 17 1.41 -16.15 12.22
N SER A 18 2.25 -16.44 11.24
CA SER A 18 1.82 -16.96 9.91
C SER A 18 1.09 -18.29 10.01
N ALA A 19 1.43 -19.13 10.99
CA ALA A 19 0.74 -20.39 11.21
C ALA A 19 -0.74 -20.24 11.62
N LYS A 20 -1.12 -19.06 12.12
CA LYS A 20 -2.48 -18.73 12.56
C LYS A 20 -3.33 -18.03 11.49
N LEU A 21 -2.71 -17.60 10.39
CA LEU A 21 -3.43 -16.95 9.30
C LEU A 21 -4.32 -17.94 8.54
N LEU A 22 -5.32 -17.39 7.85
CA LEU A 22 -6.18 -18.15 6.95
C LEU A 22 -5.36 -18.82 5.86
N LYS A 23 -5.74 -20.04 5.51
CA LYS A 23 -5.17 -20.84 4.44
C LYS A 23 -6.09 -20.81 3.22
N GLU A 24 -5.60 -21.27 2.09
CA GLU A 24 -6.38 -21.33 0.82
C GLU A 24 -7.77 -21.93 1.03
N LYS A 25 -7.86 -23.07 1.72
CA LYS A 25 -9.13 -23.73 2.04
C LYS A 25 -10.07 -22.84 2.86
N ASP A 26 -9.55 -21.97 3.72
CA ASP A 26 -10.38 -21.05 4.50
C ASP A 26 -11.00 -19.98 3.59
N TYR A 27 -10.23 -19.48 2.62
CA TYR A 27 -10.72 -18.51 1.62
C TYR A 27 -11.80 -19.14 0.74
N ASP A 28 -11.61 -20.39 0.27
CA ASP A 28 -12.63 -21.12 -0.50
C ASP A 28 -13.92 -21.28 0.31
N THR A 29 -13.79 -21.60 1.60
CA THR A 29 -14.95 -21.72 2.49
C THR A 29 -15.68 -20.39 2.63
N ILE A 30 -14.95 -19.30 2.94
CA ILE A 30 -15.54 -17.96 3.12
C ILE A 30 -16.19 -17.48 1.82
N ALA A 31 -15.58 -17.75 0.66
CA ALA A 31 -16.13 -17.36 -0.64
C ALA A 31 -17.46 -18.08 -0.97
N GLY A 32 -17.70 -19.24 -0.38
CA GLY A 32 -18.95 -20.00 -0.52
C GLY A 32 -20.06 -19.58 0.43
N LEU A 33 -19.79 -18.69 1.41
CA LEU A 33 -20.78 -18.22 2.38
C LEU A 33 -21.73 -17.20 1.76
N GLY A 34 -23.00 -17.22 2.20
CA GLY A 34 -24.04 -16.36 1.63
C GLY A 34 -24.10 -14.96 2.25
N THR A 35 -23.59 -14.79 3.46
CA THR A 35 -23.75 -13.55 4.24
C THR A 35 -22.49 -13.13 4.97
N VAL A 36 -22.40 -11.81 5.27
CA VAL A 36 -21.30 -11.25 6.10
C VAL A 36 -21.34 -11.85 7.51
N THR A 37 -22.52 -12.11 8.05
CA THR A 37 -22.69 -12.73 9.37
C THR A 37 -22.03 -14.11 9.43
N GLU A 38 -22.29 -14.96 8.43
CA GLU A 38 -21.65 -16.29 8.34
C GLU A 38 -20.13 -16.19 8.25
N ALA A 39 -19.62 -15.21 7.50
CA ALA A 39 -18.18 -14.97 7.41
C ALA A 39 -17.57 -14.55 8.76
N ILE A 40 -18.27 -13.72 9.54
CA ILE A 40 -17.85 -13.31 10.89
C ILE A 40 -17.86 -14.51 11.83
N GLU A 41 -18.91 -15.31 11.85
CA GLU A 41 -18.99 -16.52 12.67
C GLU A 41 -17.84 -17.48 12.31
N TYR A 42 -17.55 -17.66 11.04
CA TYR A 42 -16.39 -18.46 10.61
C TYR A 42 -15.07 -17.90 11.15
N LEU A 43 -14.89 -16.58 11.18
CA LEU A 43 -13.67 -15.95 11.68
C LEU A 43 -13.52 -16.04 13.21
N LYS A 44 -14.61 -16.22 13.98
CA LYS A 44 -14.57 -16.46 15.43
C LYS A 44 -13.82 -17.75 15.79
N ASP A 45 -13.88 -18.74 14.94
CA ASP A 45 -13.15 -20.00 15.13
C ASP A 45 -11.66 -19.91 14.74
N LYS A 46 -11.22 -18.77 14.20
CA LYS A 46 -9.83 -18.56 13.75
C LYS A 46 -9.05 -17.77 14.78
N THR A 47 -8.05 -18.38 15.39
CA THR A 47 -7.27 -17.83 16.50
C THR A 47 -6.57 -16.50 16.22
N ALA A 48 -6.33 -16.16 14.94
CA ALA A 48 -5.74 -14.87 14.57
C ALA A 48 -6.78 -13.74 14.63
N TYR A 49 -8.06 -14.03 14.37
CA TYR A 49 -9.12 -13.02 14.16
C TYR A 49 -10.16 -13.02 15.26
N ALA A 50 -10.37 -14.15 15.97
CA ALA A 50 -11.34 -14.28 17.04
C ALA A 50 -11.33 -13.10 18.04
N PRO A 51 -10.17 -12.64 18.58
CA PRO A 51 -10.15 -11.57 19.58
C PRO A 51 -10.71 -10.24 19.08
N TYR A 52 -10.79 -10.06 17.77
CA TYR A 52 -11.29 -8.83 17.13
C TYR A 52 -12.78 -8.95 16.81
N VAL A 53 -13.19 -10.09 16.26
CA VAL A 53 -14.59 -10.30 15.84
C VAL A 53 -15.53 -10.60 17.02
N GLU A 54 -15.04 -11.24 18.09
CA GLU A 54 -15.82 -11.52 19.31
C GLU A 54 -16.25 -10.24 20.05
N ARG A 55 -15.52 -9.15 19.90
CA ARG A 55 -15.83 -7.85 20.52
C ARG A 55 -16.84 -7.04 19.71
N MET A 56 -17.18 -7.52 18.54
CA MET A 56 -18.07 -6.81 17.63
C MET A 56 -19.52 -7.04 17.99
N ASP A 57 -20.28 -5.96 18.17
CA ASP A 57 -21.72 -6.05 18.33
C ASP A 57 -22.38 -6.56 17.04
N VAL A 58 -23.40 -7.42 17.16
CA VAL A 58 -24.11 -8.00 16.02
C VAL A 58 -24.73 -6.92 15.12
N SER A 59 -25.16 -5.79 15.70
CA SER A 59 -25.69 -4.64 14.95
C SER A 59 -24.66 -4.01 14.01
N LEU A 60 -23.35 -4.26 14.26
CA LEU A 60 -22.23 -3.75 13.46
C LEU A 60 -21.76 -4.75 12.39
N TYR A 61 -22.44 -5.87 12.20
CA TYR A 61 -22.09 -6.89 11.21
C TYR A 61 -22.34 -6.39 9.79
N HIS A 62 -21.37 -5.58 9.34
CA HIS A 62 -21.36 -4.99 8.01
C HIS A 62 -19.94 -5.08 7.44
N ARG A 63 -19.82 -5.28 6.14
CA ARG A 63 -18.53 -5.43 5.42
C ARG A 63 -17.49 -4.37 5.83
N GLY A 64 -17.87 -3.08 5.84
CA GLY A 64 -16.97 -2.00 6.19
C GLY A 64 -16.40 -2.09 7.62
N ASN A 65 -17.20 -2.59 8.58
CA ASN A 65 -16.73 -2.78 9.95
C ASN A 65 -15.81 -4.00 10.08
N VAL A 66 -16.07 -5.07 9.31
CA VAL A 66 -15.16 -6.23 9.23
C VAL A 66 -13.82 -5.81 8.67
N GLU A 67 -13.79 -5.02 7.58
CA GLU A 67 -12.56 -4.49 7.00
C GLU A 67 -11.74 -3.67 8.01
N LYS A 68 -12.38 -2.82 8.84
CA LYS A 68 -11.70 -2.05 9.91
C LYS A 68 -11.05 -2.97 10.94
N ILE A 69 -11.76 -4.00 11.37
CA ILE A 69 -11.25 -4.98 12.35
C ILE A 69 -10.06 -5.75 11.79
N LEU A 70 -10.11 -6.13 10.51
CA LEU A 70 -8.98 -6.77 9.85
C LEU A 70 -7.77 -5.83 9.75
N TYR A 71 -7.98 -4.53 9.51
CA TYR A 71 -6.90 -3.54 9.58
C TYR A 71 -6.33 -3.39 11.00
N GLN A 72 -7.15 -3.41 12.05
CA GLN A 72 -6.67 -3.40 13.43
C GLN A 72 -5.80 -4.64 13.73
N SER A 73 -6.24 -5.82 13.30
CA SER A 73 -5.46 -7.05 13.40
C SER A 73 -4.10 -6.92 12.71
N LEU A 74 -4.06 -6.34 11.50
CA LEU A 74 -2.83 -6.09 10.76
C LEU A 74 -1.89 -5.13 11.51
N PHE A 75 -2.42 -4.05 12.09
CA PHE A 75 -1.64 -3.07 12.86
C PHE A 75 -1.06 -3.68 14.13
N ASP A 76 -1.82 -4.51 14.82
CA ASP A 76 -1.35 -5.25 15.98
C ASP A 76 -0.26 -6.25 15.61
N ASP A 77 -0.41 -6.95 14.51
CA ASP A 77 0.59 -7.88 14.00
C ASP A 77 1.89 -7.17 13.65
N TYR A 78 1.81 -6.02 12.99
CA TYR A 78 2.99 -5.18 12.75
C TYR A 78 3.65 -4.76 14.07
N SER A 79 2.87 -4.29 15.05
CA SER A 79 3.37 -3.88 16.37
C SER A 79 4.04 -5.03 17.11
N ARG A 80 3.50 -6.24 16.99
CA ARG A 80 4.10 -7.47 17.54
C ARG A 80 5.43 -7.79 16.88
N ILE A 81 5.51 -7.74 15.54
CA ILE A 81 6.76 -7.96 14.79
C ILE A 81 7.78 -6.89 15.17
N PHE A 82 7.37 -5.61 15.19
CA PHE A 82 8.24 -4.49 15.49
C PHE A 82 8.89 -4.58 16.88
N ARG A 83 8.19 -5.12 17.88
CA ARG A 83 8.75 -5.34 19.22
C ARG A 83 9.88 -6.36 19.25
N PHE A 84 9.82 -7.39 18.39
CA PHE A 84 10.85 -8.43 18.28
C PHE A 84 12.00 -8.07 17.33
N ALA A 85 11.88 -6.97 16.61
CA ALA A 85 12.86 -6.52 15.64
C ALA A 85 14.05 -5.81 16.30
N GLY A 86 15.25 -6.07 15.82
CA GLY A 86 16.46 -5.29 16.15
C GLY A 86 16.44 -3.91 15.48
N MET A 87 17.44 -3.07 15.78
CA MET A 87 17.48 -1.67 15.32
C MET A 87 17.44 -1.52 13.81
N GLU A 88 18.26 -2.28 13.08
CA GLU A 88 18.30 -2.25 11.60
C GLU A 88 17.00 -2.75 10.99
N GLN A 89 16.43 -3.82 11.56
CA GLN A 89 15.16 -4.39 11.17
C GLN A 89 14.01 -3.40 11.41
N LYS A 90 14.01 -2.69 12.54
CA LYS A 90 13.03 -1.62 12.82
C LYS A 90 13.11 -0.50 11.81
N THR A 91 14.32 -0.12 11.41
CA THR A 91 14.52 0.90 10.38
C THR A 91 13.94 0.47 9.04
N PHE A 92 14.15 -0.80 8.65
CA PHE A 92 13.56 -1.37 7.43
C PHE A 92 12.02 -1.47 7.52
N LEU A 93 11.48 -1.94 8.66
CA LEU A 93 10.05 -2.04 8.87
C LEU A 93 9.36 -0.67 8.79
N LYS A 94 9.99 0.39 9.31
CA LYS A 94 9.48 1.77 9.16
C LYS A 94 9.40 2.20 7.70
N LEU A 95 10.34 1.79 6.86
CA LEU A 95 10.27 2.07 5.42
C LEU A 95 9.12 1.31 4.75
N TYR A 96 8.95 0.05 5.11
CA TYR A 96 7.86 -0.78 4.59
C TYR A 96 6.48 -0.23 4.99
N TRP A 97 6.39 0.31 6.22
CA TRP A 97 5.17 0.92 6.74
C TRP A 97 4.68 2.13 5.94
N LYS A 98 5.56 2.86 5.27
CA LYS A 98 5.20 4.04 4.47
C LYS A 98 4.12 3.78 3.41
N ARG A 99 3.91 2.54 3.00
CA ARG A 99 2.79 2.17 2.13
C ARG A 99 1.45 2.51 2.76
N TYR A 100 1.30 2.24 4.05
CA TYR A 100 0.06 2.54 4.78
C TYR A 100 -0.13 4.04 5.03
N GLU A 101 0.96 4.80 5.12
CA GLU A 101 0.90 6.27 5.15
C GLU A 101 0.40 6.82 3.81
N VAL A 102 0.91 6.32 2.70
CA VAL A 102 0.43 6.68 1.36
C VAL A 102 -1.04 6.30 1.17
N ASP A 103 -1.43 5.09 1.57
CA ASP A 103 -2.83 4.66 1.49
C ASP A 103 -3.77 5.54 2.33
N LEU A 104 -3.32 6.01 3.50
CA LEU A 104 -4.07 6.95 4.34
C LEU A 104 -4.23 8.30 3.66
N ILE A 105 -3.15 8.87 3.12
CA ILE A 105 -3.19 10.17 2.43
C ILE A 105 -4.10 10.07 1.19
N ASN A 106 -3.97 9.01 0.39
CA ASN A 106 -4.82 8.77 -0.79
C ASN A 106 -6.30 8.63 -0.41
N TYR A 107 -6.61 7.99 0.72
CA TYR A 107 -7.96 7.93 1.23
C TYR A 107 -8.51 9.34 1.55
N CYS A 108 -7.73 10.16 2.25
CA CYS A 108 -8.11 11.53 2.59
C CYS A 108 -8.26 12.42 1.34
N LEU A 109 -7.32 12.31 0.38
CA LEU A 109 -7.39 13.02 -0.89
C LEU A 109 -8.68 12.72 -1.64
N ARG A 110 -9.10 11.46 -1.72
CA ARG A 110 -10.37 11.07 -2.38
C ARG A 110 -11.59 11.66 -1.72
N ILE A 111 -11.63 11.71 -0.39
CA ILE A 111 -12.75 12.32 0.34
C ILE A 111 -12.84 13.81 0.03
N VAL A 112 -11.72 14.50 0.17
CA VAL A 112 -11.68 15.96 -0.01
C VAL A 112 -11.89 16.36 -1.47
N PHE A 113 -11.29 15.66 -2.41
CA PHE A 113 -11.39 15.93 -3.85
C PHE A 113 -12.81 15.72 -4.38
N ASN A 114 -13.49 14.69 -3.91
CA ASN A 114 -14.87 14.39 -4.33
C ASN A 114 -15.93 15.09 -3.48
N HIS A 115 -15.54 15.94 -2.53
CA HIS A 115 -16.45 16.65 -1.64
C HIS A 115 -17.44 15.73 -0.93
N TYR A 116 -16.98 14.57 -0.44
CA TYR A 116 -17.85 13.67 0.29
C TYR A 116 -18.29 14.30 1.63
N GLU A 117 -19.60 14.37 1.85
CA GLU A 117 -20.18 14.87 3.10
C GLU A 117 -19.96 13.95 4.30
N LYS A 118 -19.58 12.68 4.06
CA LYS A 118 -19.33 11.73 5.14
C LYS A 118 -18.05 12.08 5.89
N PRO A 119 -18.09 12.08 7.23
CA PRO A 119 -16.90 12.32 8.04
C PRO A 119 -15.84 11.26 7.78
N PHE A 120 -14.59 11.64 7.98
CA PHE A 120 -13.46 10.70 7.94
C PHE A 120 -13.63 9.63 9.03
N ASP A 121 -13.63 8.38 8.63
CA ASP A 121 -13.74 7.24 9.53
C ASP A 121 -12.36 6.59 9.71
N LEU A 122 -11.53 7.22 10.52
CA LEU A 122 -10.12 6.90 10.70
C LEU A 122 -9.73 6.57 12.15
N GLU A 123 -10.67 6.62 13.10
CA GLU A 123 -10.41 6.40 14.52
C GLU A 123 -9.68 5.08 14.78
N TYR A 124 -10.07 4.03 14.08
CA TYR A 124 -9.44 2.70 14.21
C TYR A 124 -7.96 2.65 13.79
N LYS A 125 -7.45 3.68 13.10
CA LYS A 125 -6.04 3.79 12.70
C LYS A 125 -5.22 4.66 13.65
N LYS A 126 -5.87 5.51 14.44
CA LYS A 126 -5.23 6.59 15.18
C LYS A 126 -4.13 6.10 16.12
N GLU A 127 -4.44 5.15 17.02
CA GLU A 127 -3.45 4.63 17.98
C GLU A 127 -2.17 4.15 17.30
N PHE A 128 -2.31 3.50 16.14
CA PHE A 128 -1.17 2.98 15.42
C PHE A 128 -0.36 4.12 14.75
N PHE A 129 -1.02 5.06 14.09
CA PHE A 129 -0.36 6.19 13.43
C PHE A 129 0.34 7.11 14.42
N ASP A 130 -0.27 7.42 15.56
CA ASP A 130 0.34 8.23 16.64
C ASP A 130 1.62 7.58 17.16
N ARG A 131 1.70 6.25 17.14
CA ARG A 131 2.87 5.52 17.62
C ARG A 131 4.00 5.40 16.60
N TYR A 132 3.69 5.23 15.33
CA TYR A 132 4.68 4.83 14.31
C TYR A 132 4.85 5.81 13.15
N SER A 133 3.99 6.81 13.00
CA SER A 133 3.98 7.78 11.92
C SER A 133 4.19 9.21 12.41
N GLN A 134 4.59 10.09 11.50
CA GLN A 134 4.59 11.54 11.73
C GLN A 134 3.28 12.19 11.25
N ILE A 135 2.41 11.42 10.61
CA ILE A 135 1.12 11.91 10.12
C ILE A 135 0.13 11.96 11.27
N SER A 136 -0.40 13.14 11.54
CA SER A 136 -1.48 13.32 12.52
C SER A 136 -2.83 13.10 11.85
N ILE A 137 -3.54 12.03 12.26
CA ILE A 137 -4.90 11.77 11.78
C ILE A 137 -5.84 12.91 12.19
N ASP A 138 -5.69 13.45 13.40
CA ASP A 138 -6.50 14.57 13.90
C ASP A 138 -6.40 15.81 13.00
N ARG A 139 -5.20 16.10 12.46
CA ARG A 139 -5.02 17.18 11.48
C ARG A 139 -5.66 16.86 10.15
N LEU A 140 -5.48 15.62 9.65
CA LEU A 140 -6.01 15.23 8.34
C LEU A 140 -7.54 15.30 8.28
N ILE A 141 -8.22 14.86 9.33
CA ILE A 141 -9.70 14.84 9.39
C ILE A 141 -10.33 16.23 9.47
N THR A 142 -9.57 17.28 9.77
CA THR A 142 -10.06 18.67 9.76
C THR A 142 -10.01 19.31 8.38
N SER A 143 -9.37 18.68 7.41
CA SER A 143 -9.18 19.23 6.06
C SER A 143 -10.50 19.27 5.28
N LYS A 144 -10.85 20.43 4.77
CA LYS A 144 -12.06 20.65 3.97
C LYS A 144 -11.82 20.70 2.46
N ASN A 145 -10.57 20.92 2.07
CA ASN A 145 -10.13 21.04 0.69
C ASN A 145 -8.69 20.53 0.53
N ILE A 146 -8.22 20.44 -0.71
CA ILE A 146 -6.89 19.94 -1.05
C ILE A 146 -5.79 20.80 -0.40
N ASP A 147 -5.96 22.12 -0.40
CA ASP A 147 -4.95 23.05 0.12
C ASP A 147 -4.72 22.81 1.62
N GLU A 148 -5.81 22.72 2.39
CA GLU A 148 -5.75 22.39 3.82
C GLU A 148 -5.15 21.01 4.06
N LEU A 149 -5.51 20.02 3.25
CA LEU A 149 -4.96 18.66 3.38
C LEU A 149 -3.44 18.65 3.15
N VAL A 150 -2.98 19.32 2.11
CA VAL A 150 -1.54 19.42 1.81
C VAL A 150 -0.82 20.19 2.92
N ASP A 151 -1.40 21.30 3.40
CA ASP A 151 -0.80 22.08 4.48
C ASP A 151 -0.75 21.31 5.81
N ASN A 152 -1.72 20.47 6.10
CA ASN A 152 -1.71 19.59 7.27
C ASN A 152 -0.61 18.52 7.21
N LEU A 153 -0.03 18.28 6.03
CA LEU A 153 1.11 17.38 5.82
C LEU A 153 2.47 18.12 5.81
N ARG A 154 2.53 19.42 6.09
CA ARG A 154 3.73 20.28 5.96
C ARG A 154 4.95 19.74 6.69
N ASP A 155 4.76 19.15 7.86
CA ASP A 155 5.82 18.58 8.68
C ASP A 155 6.23 17.16 8.28
N THR A 156 5.68 16.64 7.18
CA THR A 156 5.94 15.29 6.69
C THR A 156 6.78 15.29 5.41
N GLU A 157 7.39 14.15 5.11
CA GLU A 157 8.16 13.97 3.88
C GLU A 157 7.31 13.97 2.59
N TYR A 158 5.99 13.92 2.69
CA TYR A 158 5.04 13.91 1.57
C TYR A 158 4.73 15.32 1.06
N TYR A 159 4.86 16.32 1.92
CA TYR A 159 4.51 17.70 1.61
C TYR A 159 5.11 18.22 0.31
N GLY A 160 6.43 18.06 0.14
CA GLY A 160 7.13 18.61 -1.03
C GLY A 160 6.68 18.02 -2.37
N ALA A 161 6.18 16.78 -2.41
CA ALA A 161 5.61 16.18 -3.62
C ALA A 161 4.21 16.71 -3.90
N LEU A 162 3.36 16.78 -2.89
CA LEU A 162 1.97 17.21 -3.00
C LEU A 162 1.84 18.70 -3.25
N ALA A 163 2.64 19.53 -2.57
CA ALA A 163 2.64 20.98 -2.74
C ALA A 163 2.96 21.39 -4.19
N ARG A 164 3.92 20.72 -4.84
CA ARG A 164 4.24 20.99 -6.25
C ARG A 164 3.06 20.79 -7.19
N ILE A 165 2.23 19.77 -6.94
CA ILE A 165 1.04 19.50 -7.75
C ILE A 165 -0.04 20.56 -7.47
N ARG A 166 -0.30 20.84 -6.21
CA ARG A 166 -1.22 21.91 -5.78
C ARG A 166 -0.85 23.24 -6.43
N ASP A 167 0.40 23.64 -6.31
CA ASP A 167 0.89 24.93 -6.77
C ASP A 167 0.89 25.07 -8.31
N SER A 168 0.84 23.95 -9.04
CA SER A 168 0.65 23.96 -10.50
C SER A 168 -0.76 24.37 -10.93
N GLY A 169 -1.73 24.30 -10.03
CA GLY A 169 -3.13 24.66 -10.25
C GLY A 169 -3.92 23.74 -11.20
N ALA A 170 -3.29 22.68 -11.72
CA ALA A 170 -3.88 21.75 -12.70
C ALA A 170 -3.89 20.30 -12.23
N GLY A 171 -3.63 20.03 -10.94
CA GLY A 171 -3.52 18.70 -10.39
C GLY A 171 -4.85 17.95 -10.33
N THR A 172 -4.90 16.77 -10.93
CA THR A 172 -5.99 15.81 -10.78
C THR A 172 -5.73 14.90 -9.59
N LEU A 173 -6.75 14.18 -9.10
CA LEU A 173 -6.58 13.18 -8.06
C LEU A 173 -5.53 12.12 -8.46
N PHE A 174 -5.50 11.77 -9.75
CA PHE A 174 -4.52 10.85 -10.29
C PHE A 174 -3.08 11.35 -10.15
N ASP A 175 -2.83 12.65 -10.35
CA ASP A 175 -1.49 13.23 -10.21
C ASP A 175 -0.99 13.15 -8.77
N TYR A 176 -1.86 13.37 -7.79
CA TYR A 176 -1.53 13.20 -6.37
C TYR A 176 -1.24 11.74 -6.02
N ASP A 177 -2.11 10.79 -6.44
CA ASP A 177 -1.92 9.36 -6.22
C ASP A 177 -0.57 8.89 -6.83
N LEU A 178 -0.29 9.30 -8.08
CA LEU A 178 0.94 8.97 -8.79
C LEU A 178 2.18 9.51 -8.09
N ALA A 179 2.16 10.78 -7.66
CA ALA A 179 3.29 11.39 -6.97
C ALA A 179 3.62 10.68 -5.65
N LEU A 180 2.61 10.27 -4.90
CA LEU A 180 2.77 9.51 -3.67
C LEU A 180 3.32 8.11 -3.93
N ASP A 181 2.83 7.42 -4.95
CA ASP A 181 3.34 6.10 -5.34
C ASP A 181 4.80 6.17 -5.80
N LEU A 182 5.14 7.11 -6.69
CA LEU A 182 6.52 7.31 -7.14
C LEU A 182 7.45 7.67 -5.99
N TYR A 183 6.99 8.51 -5.06
CA TYR A 183 7.73 8.86 -3.85
C TYR A 183 8.00 7.61 -2.99
N TYR A 184 6.96 6.81 -2.72
CA TYR A 184 7.07 5.59 -1.93
C TYR A 184 8.07 4.60 -2.54
N PHE A 185 7.89 4.24 -3.80
CA PHE A 185 8.75 3.26 -4.47
C PHE A 185 10.20 3.72 -4.55
N SER A 186 10.42 4.99 -4.90
CA SER A 186 11.76 5.58 -4.97
C SER A 186 12.43 5.63 -3.60
N THR A 187 11.69 6.00 -2.57
CA THR A 187 12.19 6.08 -1.18
C THR A 187 12.53 4.68 -0.65
N MET A 188 11.63 3.72 -0.84
CA MET A 188 11.84 2.34 -0.43
C MET A 188 13.07 1.74 -1.10
N TRP A 189 13.23 1.94 -2.41
CA TRP A 189 14.41 1.48 -3.15
C TRP A 189 15.71 2.11 -2.65
N LYS A 190 15.76 3.43 -2.54
CA LYS A 190 16.96 4.16 -2.11
C LYS A 190 17.35 3.86 -0.66
N LYS A 191 16.39 3.97 0.25
CA LYS A 191 16.65 3.79 1.69
C LYS A 191 16.81 2.30 2.05
N GLY A 192 16.06 1.39 1.44
CA GLY A 192 16.21 -0.06 1.64
C GLY A 192 17.62 -0.55 1.27
N LYS A 193 18.17 -0.08 0.16
CA LYS A 193 19.58 -0.35 -0.24
C LYS A 193 20.60 0.16 0.78
N ARG A 194 20.32 1.22 1.51
CA ARG A 194 21.26 1.77 2.52
C ARG A 194 21.17 1.07 3.86
N VAL A 195 19.95 0.67 4.24
CA VAL A 195 19.68 0.02 5.54
C VAL A 195 20.13 -1.44 5.52
N LEU A 196 19.81 -2.17 4.46
CA LEU A 196 20.15 -3.59 4.34
C LEU A 196 21.58 -3.75 3.78
N LYS A 197 22.28 -4.79 4.26
CA LYS A 197 23.68 -5.08 3.87
C LYS A 197 23.83 -6.54 3.44
N GLY A 198 24.90 -6.82 2.71
CA GLY A 198 25.30 -8.18 2.38
C GLY A 198 24.21 -9.02 1.72
N HIS A 199 23.86 -10.12 2.33
CA HIS A 199 22.89 -11.08 1.81
C HIS A 199 21.46 -10.53 1.82
N GLU A 200 21.06 -9.82 2.86
CA GLU A 200 19.74 -9.20 3.01
C GLU A 200 19.49 -8.16 1.92
N GLN A 201 20.51 -7.34 1.63
CA GLN A 201 20.44 -6.37 0.55
C GLN A 201 20.24 -7.07 -0.81
N LYS A 202 20.93 -8.17 -1.07
CA LYS A 202 20.78 -8.94 -2.32
C LYS A 202 19.36 -9.50 -2.47
N ILE A 203 18.80 -10.06 -1.39
CA ILE A 203 17.42 -10.55 -1.37
C ILE A 203 16.44 -9.40 -1.65
N PHE A 204 16.58 -8.28 -0.93
CA PHE A 204 15.75 -7.09 -1.11
C PHE A 204 15.81 -6.56 -2.54
N LEU A 205 17.00 -6.40 -3.11
CA LEU A 205 17.17 -5.90 -4.48
C LEU A 205 16.51 -6.82 -5.50
N LYS A 206 16.63 -8.14 -5.32
CA LYS A 206 15.99 -9.11 -6.20
C LYS A 206 14.47 -9.05 -6.08
N ASP A 207 13.94 -9.17 -4.88
CA ASP A 207 12.50 -9.24 -4.62
C ASP A 207 11.80 -7.93 -5.00
N TYR A 208 12.28 -6.83 -4.42
CA TYR A 208 11.67 -5.53 -4.63
C TYR A 208 11.90 -4.97 -6.05
N GLY A 209 13.07 -5.25 -6.65
CA GLY A 209 13.34 -4.88 -8.03
C GLY A 209 12.45 -5.61 -9.03
N MET A 210 12.26 -6.93 -8.86
CA MET A 210 11.32 -7.69 -9.69
C MET A 210 9.88 -7.21 -9.52
N LYS A 211 9.48 -6.88 -8.28
CA LYS A 211 8.16 -6.31 -8.01
C LYS A 211 7.96 -4.99 -8.78
N ILE A 212 8.95 -4.10 -8.78
CA ILE A 212 8.86 -2.83 -9.51
C ILE A 212 8.78 -3.06 -11.03
N ASP A 213 9.60 -3.94 -11.58
CA ASP A 213 9.52 -4.27 -13.01
C ASP A 213 8.13 -4.78 -13.41
N LEU A 214 7.53 -5.68 -12.59
CA LEU A 214 6.18 -6.19 -12.83
C LEU A 214 5.11 -5.10 -12.69
N LEU A 215 5.24 -4.21 -11.72
CA LEU A 215 4.31 -3.08 -11.57
C LEU A 215 4.38 -2.14 -12.77
N ASN A 216 5.58 -1.81 -13.25
CA ASN A 216 5.76 -0.99 -14.45
C ASN A 216 5.12 -1.65 -15.68
N LEU A 217 5.33 -2.96 -15.89
CA LEU A 217 4.67 -3.69 -16.98
C LEU A 217 3.15 -3.66 -16.85
N GLN A 218 2.63 -3.85 -15.64
CA GLN A 218 1.19 -3.80 -15.38
C GLN A 218 0.62 -2.39 -15.66
N TRP A 219 1.30 -1.34 -15.25
CA TRP A 219 0.89 0.04 -15.49
C TRP A 219 0.90 0.36 -16.98
N ILE A 220 1.98 0.00 -17.69
CA ILE A 220 2.08 0.15 -19.16
C ILE A 220 0.92 -0.57 -19.87
N TYR A 221 0.69 -1.83 -19.52
CA TYR A 221 -0.39 -2.61 -20.12
C TYR A 221 -1.76 -1.96 -19.88
N ARG A 222 -2.06 -1.56 -18.66
CA ARG A 222 -3.34 -0.93 -18.32
C ARG A 222 -3.51 0.41 -19.00
N ALA A 223 -2.48 1.27 -18.98
CA ALA A 223 -2.49 2.58 -19.61
C ALA A 223 -2.76 2.49 -21.12
N LYS A 224 -2.15 1.51 -21.78
CA LYS A 224 -2.41 1.26 -23.22
C LYS A 224 -3.78 0.68 -23.49
N LYS A 225 -4.11 -0.44 -22.82
CA LYS A 225 -5.31 -1.23 -23.13
C LYS A 225 -6.61 -0.54 -22.73
N TYR A 226 -6.63 0.12 -21.58
CA TYR A 226 -7.87 0.65 -21.02
C TYR A 226 -7.99 2.18 -21.12
N TYR A 227 -6.85 2.89 -21.09
CA TYR A 227 -6.86 4.35 -21.08
C TYR A 227 -6.37 4.95 -22.40
N HIS A 228 -5.89 4.14 -23.36
CA HIS A 228 -5.41 4.56 -24.68
C HIS A 228 -4.41 5.74 -24.62
N MET A 229 -3.57 5.75 -23.58
CA MET A 229 -2.60 6.82 -23.35
C MET A 229 -1.45 6.77 -24.36
N LEU A 230 -0.88 7.94 -24.64
CA LEU A 230 0.27 8.03 -25.54
C LEU A 230 1.56 7.53 -24.87
N PRO A 231 2.50 6.94 -25.63
CA PRO A 231 3.74 6.40 -25.08
C PRO A 231 4.55 7.35 -24.18
N PRO A 232 4.72 8.66 -24.51
CA PRO A 232 5.43 9.60 -23.62
C PRO A 232 4.75 9.75 -22.26
N ASP A 233 3.41 9.83 -22.23
CA ASP A 233 2.65 9.99 -20.98
C ASP A 233 2.76 8.73 -20.12
N ILE A 234 2.67 7.54 -20.74
CA ILE A 234 2.86 6.27 -20.04
C ILE A 234 4.26 6.18 -19.43
N TYR A 235 5.28 6.59 -20.18
CA TYR A 235 6.65 6.56 -19.68
C TYR A 235 6.87 7.48 -18.48
N SER A 236 6.26 8.67 -18.48
CA SER A 236 6.34 9.62 -17.37
C SER A 236 5.72 9.09 -16.06
N MET A 237 4.77 8.17 -16.18
CA MET A 237 4.08 7.55 -15.05
C MET A 237 4.82 6.34 -14.46
N THR A 238 5.78 5.76 -15.17
CA THR A 238 6.47 4.57 -14.68
C THR A 238 7.40 4.89 -13.52
N ILE A 239 7.56 3.93 -12.60
CA ILE A 239 8.51 4.02 -11.51
C ILE A 239 9.92 4.06 -12.13
N PRO A 240 10.76 5.09 -11.83
CA PRO A 240 12.05 5.27 -12.49
C PRO A 240 13.13 4.35 -11.91
N ILE A 241 12.82 3.07 -11.80
CA ILE A 241 13.68 2.01 -11.29
C ILE A 241 13.55 0.82 -12.24
N HIS A 242 14.67 0.34 -12.73
CA HIS A 242 14.76 -0.76 -13.68
C HIS A 242 15.70 -1.81 -13.10
N TYR A 243 15.20 -3.00 -12.82
CA TYR A 243 15.99 -4.07 -12.21
C TYR A 243 16.46 -5.11 -13.22
N ARG A 244 15.54 -5.80 -13.87
CA ARG A 244 15.81 -6.79 -14.92
C ARG A 244 15.47 -6.26 -16.31
N ILE A 245 14.39 -5.50 -16.40
CA ILE A 245 13.90 -4.94 -17.65
C ILE A 245 14.57 -3.58 -17.86
N LYS A 246 15.33 -3.45 -18.95
CA LYS A 246 16.03 -2.20 -19.28
C LYS A 246 15.07 -1.14 -19.80
N VAL A 247 15.48 0.11 -19.71
CA VAL A 247 14.71 1.27 -20.20
C VAL A 247 14.33 1.12 -21.67
N GLU A 248 15.25 0.61 -22.49
CA GLU A 248 15.04 0.37 -23.93
C GLU A 248 13.98 -0.69 -24.18
N GLU A 249 13.93 -1.74 -23.36
CA GLU A 249 12.92 -2.80 -23.43
C GLU A 249 11.54 -2.27 -23.06
N PHE A 250 11.45 -1.40 -22.01
CA PHE A 250 10.22 -0.69 -21.69
C PHE A 250 9.76 0.22 -22.83
N LYS A 251 10.68 1.00 -23.44
CA LYS A 251 10.37 1.84 -24.60
C LYS A 251 9.88 1.01 -25.79
N THR A 252 10.52 -0.12 -26.04
CA THR A 252 10.12 -1.06 -27.10
C THR A 252 8.70 -1.60 -26.82
N CYS A 253 8.43 -2.03 -25.61
CA CYS A 253 7.09 -2.47 -25.18
C CYS A 253 6.04 -1.36 -25.37
N LEU A 254 6.39 -0.11 -25.11
CA LEU A 254 5.53 1.06 -25.33
C LEU A 254 5.23 1.30 -26.83
N LEU A 255 6.20 1.10 -27.71
CA LEU A 255 6.05 1.36 -29.14
C LEU A 255 5.35 0.21 -29.87
N TYR A 256 5.76 -1.04 -29.62
CA TYR A 256 5.32 -2.21 -30.40
C TYR A 256 4.02 -2.87 -29.92
N THR A 257 3.51 -2.55 -28.76
CA THR A 257 2.17 -2.98 -28.33
C THR A 257 1.07 -1.98 -28.74
N SER A 258 1.21 -1.27 -29.85
CA SER A 258 0.08 -0.61 -30.51
C SER A 258 -0.97 -1.66 -30.85
N PRO A 259 -2.27 -1.39 -30.66
CA PRO A 259 -3.30 -2.31 -31.11
C PRO A 259 -3.06 -2.57 -32.61
N SER A 260 -2.99 -3.85 -32.98
CA SER A 260 -2.91 -4.25 -34.38
C SER A 260 -4.08 -3.62 -35.11
N PRO A 261 -3.93 -3.21 -36.40
CA PRO A 261 -5.07 -2.77 -37.22
C PRO A 261 -6.22 -3.78 -37.23
N ARG A 262 -5.94 -5.07 -36.92
CA ARG A 262 -6.95 -6.13 -36.77
C ARG A 262 -7.79 -5.98 -35.51
N ASP A 263 -7.26 -5.37 -34.40
CA ASP A 263 -8.01 -5.19 -33.17
C ASP A 263 -9.01 -4.02 -33.28
N LEU A 264 -8.78 -3.11 -34.22
CA LEU A 264 -9.69 -1.99 -34.53
C LEU A 264 -10.85 -2.39 -35.45
N SER A 265 -10.80 -3.57 -36.09
CA SER A 265 -11.81 -4.02 -37.04
C SER A 265 -12.94 -4.84 -36.42
N THR A 266 -12.88 -5.18 -35.14
CA THR A 266 -13.89 -6.00 -34.44
C THR A 266 -14.89 -5.22 -33.59
N SER A 267 -14.86 -3.88 -33.61
CA SER A 267 -15.89 -3.04 -32.99
C SER A 267 -16.74 -2.34 -34.06
N ARG A 268 -17.56 -3.14 -34.75
CA ARG A 268 -18.75 -2.65 -35.45
C ARG A 268 -19.95 -3.49 -35.05
#